data_5f345e2f2f5964adb43971d93050c090
#
_entry.id   5f345e2f2f5964adb43971d93050c090
#
_cell.length_a   1.000
_cell.length_b   1.000
_cell.length_c   1.000
_cell.angle_alpha   90.00
_cell.angle_beta   90.00
_cell.angle_gamma   90.00
#
_symmetry.space_group_name_H-M   'P 1'
#
loop_
_entity.id
_entity.type
_entity.pdbx_description
1 polymer ?
#
loop_
_entity_poly.entity_id
_entity_poly.type
_entity_poly.pdbx_seq_one_letter_code
_entity_poly.pdbx_strand_id
1 'polypeptide(L)'
;MKIVKCPKCGKYIHKAVKCFHCGNTAGFKEISGGEVHENVAQEYARMDVLIEDKKYDEVIELSYTVLEWMPNLAGVFWLRLLAKYKCSTAIDLICKGFPCDEDADFCNALDFSTDEEYSAYEDIKAAVSQIRVLLKKEISEHEYSSKYATDIMQIKKTMQGEIE
;
A
#
# COMPACT_ATOMS: atom_id res chain seq x y z
N MET A 1 -22.04 -6.84 -6.88
CA MET A 1 -20.88 -6.53 -7.73
C MET A 1 -21.04 -7.32 -9.03
N LYS A 2 -20.92 -6.70 -10.22
CA LYS A 2 -21.09 -7.43 -11.48
C LYS A 2 -19.74 -7.63 -12.13
N ILE A 3 -19.31 -8.89 -12.29
CA ILE A 3 -18.09 -9.26 -12.98
C ILE A 3 -18.42 -9.65 -14.41
N VAL A 4 -17.59 -9.21 -15.34
CA VAL A 4 -17.69 -9.54 -16.76
C VAL A 4 -16.36 -10.10 -17.26
N LYS A 5 -16.42 -11.02 -18.22
CA LYS A 5 -15.23 -11.52 -18.90
C LYS A 5 -14.98 -10.72 -20.18
N CYS A 6 -13.79 -10.18 -20.32
CA CYS A 6 -13.40 -9.49 -21.53
C CYS A 6 -13.25 -10.48 -22.69
N PRO A 7 -13.97 -10.31 -23.82
CA PRO A 7 -13.89 -11.24 -24.95
C PRO A 7 -12.57 -11.17 -25.68
N LYS A 8 -11.80 -10.08 -25.54
CA LYS A 8 -10.55 -9.87 -26.27
C LYS A 8 -9.35 -10.50 -25.55
N CYS A 9 -9.27 -10.37 -24.22
CA CYS A 9 -8.10 -10.85 -23.45
C CYS A 9 -8.43 -11.97 -22.47
N GLY A 10 -9.71 -12.35 -22.35
CA GLY A 10 -10.16 -13.42 -21.45
C GLY A 10 -10.16 -13.09 -19.98
N LYS A 11 -9.64 -11.95 -19.56
CA LYS A 11 -9.56 -11.55 -18.15
C LYS A 11 -10.92 -11.10 -17.59
N TYR A 12 -11.11 -11.34 -16.31
CA TYR A 12 -12.29 -10.92 -15.57
C TYR A 12 -12.09 -9.49 -15.09
N ILE A 13 -13.13 -8.66 -15.24
CA ILE A 13 -13.11 -7.26 -14.82
C ILE A 13 -14.43 -6.90 -14.16
N HIS A 14 -14.44 -5.91 -13.27
CA HIS A 14 -15.67 -5.27 -12.86
C HIS A 14 -16.37 -4.68 -14.08
N LYS A 15 -17.71 -4.62 -14.04
CA LYS A 15 -18.49 -4.01 -15.11
C LYS A 15 -17.98 -2.60 -15.36
N ALA A 16 -17.21 -2.45 -16.39
CA ALA A 16 -16.59 -1.20 -16.81
C ALA A 16 -16.94 -0.91 -18.26
N VAL A 17 -16.89 0.36 -18.63
CA VAL A 17 -17.08 0.81 -20.01
C VAL A 17 -15.91 0.36 -20.90
N LYS A 18 -14.75 0.07 -20.29
CA LYS A 18 -13.51 -0.28 -20.98
C LYS A 18 -12.75 -1.35 -20.19
N CYS A 19 -12.21 -2.34 -20.87
CA CYS A 19 -11.29 -3.29 -20.25
C CYS A 19 -9.96 -2.61 -19.95
N PHE A 20 -9.61 -2.48 -18.69
CA PHE A 20 -8.38 -1.83 -18.24
C PHE A 20 -7.12 -2.55 -18.71
N HIS A 21 -7.22 -3.87 -18.98
CA HIS A 21 -6.07 -4.67 -19.39
C HIS A 21 -5.73 -4.55 -20.89
N CYS A 22 -6.75 -4.52 -21.76
CA CYS A 22 -6.53 -4.53 -23.22
C CYS A 22 -7.23 -3.42 -23.98
N GLY A 23 -7.92 -2.52 -23.27
CA GLY A 23 -8.62 -1.38 -23.85
C GLY A 23 -9.92 -1.71 -24.59
N ASN A 24 -10.38 -2.97 -24.58
CA ASN A 24 -11.63 -3.34 -25.25
C ASN A 24 -12.83 -2.67 -24.61
N THR A 25 -13.78 -2.18 -25.42
CA THR A 25 -14.98 -1.44 -24.96
C THR A 25 -16.28 -2.15 -25.26
N ALA A 26 -16.26 -3.33 -25.89
CA ALA A 26 -17.49 -4.01 -26.35
C ALA A 26 -17.47 -5.51 -26.09
N GLY A 27 -18.66 -6.11 -26.10
CA GLY A 27 -18.85 -7.55 -26.08
C GLY A 27 -18.63 -8.23 -24.73
N PHE A 28 -18.66 -7.48 -23.63
CA PHE A 28 -18.57 -8.04 -22.29
C PHE A 28 -19.75 -8.96 -21.99
N LYS A 29 -19.46 -10.21 -21.62
CA LYS A 29 -20.46 -11.14 -21.12
C LYS A 29 -20.51 -11.07 -19.61
N GLU A 30 -21.69 -10.77 -19.05
CA GLU A 30 -21.93 -10.93 -17.63
C GLU A 30 -21.79 -12.43 -17.30
N ILE A 31 -20.96 -12.74 -16.32
CA ILE A 31 -20.84 -14.10 -15.82
C ILE A 31 -21.73 -14.19 -14.60
N SER A 32 -22.65 -15.12 -14.61
CA SER A 32 -23.39 -15.53 -13.43
C SER A 32 -22.36 -16.09 -12.43
N GLY A 33 -22.06 -15.32 -11.40
CA GLY A 33 -20.84 -15.31 -10.61
C GLY A 33 -20.59 -16.49 -9.67
N GLY A 34 -20.87 -17.75 -10.04
CA GLY A 34 -20.68 -18.85 -9.12
C GLY A 34 -19.21 -19.12 -8.79
N GLU A 35 -18.43 -19.62 -9.73
CA GLU A 35 -17.13 -20.22 -9.40
C GLU A 35 -15.98 -19.20 -9.22
N VAL A 36 -15.89 -18.18 -10.06
CA VAL A 36 -14.75 -17.21 -9.97
C VAL A 36 -14.89 -16.30 -8.74
N HIS A 37 -16.11 -15.93 -8.38
CA HIS A 37 -16.38 -15.15 -7.20
C HIS A 37 -16.02 -15.90 -5.93
N GLU A 38 -16.35 -17.19 -5.87
CA GLU A 38 -16.11 -18.01 -4.69
C GLU A 38 -14.60 -18.19 -4.46
N ASN A 39 -13.85 -18.51 -5.50
CA ASN A 39 -12.39 -18.67 -5.42
C ASN A 39 -11.69 -17.34 -5.06
N VAL A 40 -12.07 -16.23 -5.71
CA VAL A 40 -11.52 -14.90 -5.37
C VAL A 40 -11.83 -14.51 -3.94
N ALA A 41 -13.07 -14.72 -3.48
CA ALA A 41 -13.47 -14.39 -2.12
C ALA A 41 -12.73 -15.25 -1.08
N GLN A 42 -12.53 -16.52 -1.36
CA GLN A 42 -11.78 -17.45 -0.49
C GLN A 42 -10.31 -17.04 -0.39
N GLU A 43 -9.66 -16.77 -1.51
CA GLU A 43 -8.24 -16.39 -1.50
C GLU A 43 -8.04 -14.97 -0.93
N TYR A 44 -8.97 -14.06 -1.15
CA TYR A 44 -8.95 -12.75 -0.51
C TYR A 44 -9.07 -12.86 1.02
N ALA A 45 -10.04 -13.64 1.52
CA ALA A 45 -10.17 -13.90 2.95
C ALA A 45 -8.93 -14.58 3.55
N ARG A 46 -8.28 -15.47 2.77
CA ARG A 46 -7.00 -16.08 3.16
C ARG A 46 -5.88 -15.05 3.27
N MET A 47 -5.83 -14.05 2.39
CA MET A 47 -4.85 -12.98 2.49
C MET A 47 -5.00 -12.17 3.79
N ASP A 48 -6.23 -11.90 4.22
CA ASP A 48 -6.49 -11.23 5.51
C ASP A 48 -5.92 -12.03 6.69
N VAL A 49 -6.16 -13.34 6.72
CA VAL A 49 -5.60 -14.22 7.76
C VAL A 49 -4.07 -14.24 7.71
N LEU A 50 -3.49 -14.30 6.53
CA LEU A 50 -2.03 -14.30 6.36
C LEU A 50 -1.38 -12.98 6.82
N ILE A 51 -2.05 -11.84 6.63
CA ILE A 51 -1.61 -10.54 7.15
C ILE A 51 -1.62 -10.54 8.69
N GLU A 52 -2.68 -11.06 9.32
CA GLU A 52 -2.76 -11.19 10.77
C GLU A 52 -1.66 -12.11 11.33
N ASP A 53 -1.39 -13.22 10.65
CA ASP A 53 -0.31 -14.17 10.96
C ASP A 53 1.10 -13.64 10.64
N LYS A 54 1.22 -12.44 10.05
CA LYS A 54 2.48 -11.82 9.60
C LYS A 54 3.25 -12.62 8.54
N LYS A 55 2.54 -13.42 7.75
CA LYS A 55 3.07 -14.20 6.63
C LYS A 55 3.10 -13.38 5.35
N TYR A 56 3.83 -12.28 5.38
CA TYR A 56 3.79 -11.25 4.35
C TYR A 56 4.20 -11.74 2.95
N ASP A 57 5.17 -12.62 2.87
CA ASP A 57 5.64 -13.16 1.58
C ASP A 57 4.56 -14.01 0.91
N GLU A 58 3.81 -14.82 1.70
CA GLU A 58 2.69 -15.60 1.19
C GLU A 58 1.54 -14.70 0.68
N VAL A 59 1.29 -13.56 1.35
CA VAL A 59 0.31 -12.56 0.89
C VAL A 59 0.71 -11.99 -0.48
N ILE A 60 1.98 -11.63 -0.63
CA ILE A 60 2.50 -11.09 -1.89
C ILE A 60 2.33 -12.12 -3.02
N GLU A 61 2.73 -13.36 -2.82
CA GLU A 61 2.58 -14.42 -3.81
C GLU A 61 1.10 -14.66 -4.17
N LEU A 62 0.23 -14.75 -3.16
CA LEU A 62 -1.20 -14.97 -3.37
C LEU A 62 -1.85 -13.81 -4.12
N SER A 63 -1.40 -12.57 -3.87
CA SER A 63 -1.91 -11.38 -4.55
C SER A 63 -1.77 -11.45 -6.07
N TYR A 64 -0.69 -12.01 -6.58
CA TYR A 64 -0.51 -12.20 -8.03
C TYR A 64 -1.56 -13.14 -8.61
N THR A 65 -1.84 -14.24 -7.93
CA THR A 65 -2.87 -15.19 -8.36
C THR A 65 -4.26 -14.57 -8.38
N VAL A 66 -4.62 -13.82 -7.34
CA VAL A 66 -5.93 -13.14 -7.26
C VAL A 66 -6.04 -12.06 -8.33
N LEU A 67 -4.98 -11.27 -8.56
CA LEU A 67 -4.96 -10.22 -9.59
C LEU A 67 -4.95 -10.78 -11.03
N GLU A 68 -4.52 -12.02 -11.25
CA GLU A 68 -4.72 -12.69 -12.54
C GLU A 68 -6.21 -12.92 -12.83
N TRP A 69 -7.01 -13.23 -11.81
CA TRP A 69 -8.45 -13.41 -11.95
C TRP A 69 -9.20 -12.08 -11.94
N MET A 70 -8.82 -11.16 -11.05
CA MET A 70 -9.44 -9.85 -10.89
C MET A 70 -8.39 -8.74 -10.80
N PRO A 71 -7.92 -8.20 -11.93
CA PRO A 71 -6.80 -7.25 -11.97
C PRO A 71 -7.10 -5.85 -11.43
N ASN A 72 -8.34 -5.59 -11.01
CA ASN A 72 -8.79 -4.28 -10.52
C ASN A 72 -9.45 -4.38 -9.12
N LEU A 73 -9.02 -5.31 -8.29
CA LEU A 73 -9.52 -5.46 -6.93
C LEU A 73 -8.67 -4.61 -5.97
N ALA A 74 -9.19 -3.42 -5.60
CA ALA A 74 -8.51 -2.45 -4.75
C ALA A 74 -7.94 -3.05 -3.45
N GLY A 75 -8.75 -3.87 -2.77
CA GLY A 75 -8.35 -4.51 -1.52
C GLY A 75 -7.14 -5.43 -1.64
N VAL A 76 -6.92 -6.07 -2.79
CA VAL A 76 -5.73 -6.91 -3.00
C VAL A 76 -4.46 -6.07 -3.11
N PHE A 77 -4.52 -4.92 -3.79
CA PHE A 77 -3.40 -3.99 -3.81
C PHE A 77 -3.13 -3.42 -2.42
N TRP A 78 -4.18 -3.15 -1.65
CA TRP A 78 -4.06 -2.70 -0.27
C TRP A 78 -3.37 -3.76 0.63
N LEU A 79 -3.81 -5.01 0.60
CA LEU A 79 -3.17 -6.10 1.38
C LEU A 79 -1.72 -6.35 0.95
N ARG A 80 -1.44 -6.27 -0.35
CA ARG A 80 -0.08 -6.38 -0.87
C ARG A 80 0.81 -5.23 -0.41
N LEU A 81 0.27 -4.02 -0.35
CA LEU A 81 0.96 -2.86 0.21
C LEU A 81 1.31 -3.09 1.69
N LEU A 82 0.34 -3.52 2.51
CA LEU A 82 0.59 -3.86 3.91
C LEU A 82 1.70 -4.90 4.05
N ALA A 83 1.63 -5.98 3.28
CA ALA A 83 2.63 -7.05 3.29
C ALA A 83 4.03 -6.55 2.89
N LYS A 84 4.13 -5.73 1.85
CA LYS A 84 5.38 -5.12 1.37
C LYS A 84 6.08 -4.31 2.46
N TYR A 85 5.32 -3.57 3.26
CA TYR A 85 5.84 -2.78 4.37
C TYR A 85 5.87 -3.54 5.70
N LYS A 86 5.54 -4.84 5.71
CA LYS A 86 5.47 -5.69 6.91
C LYS A 86 4.59 -5.07 7.99
N CYS A 87 3.41 -4.65 7.59
CA CYS A 87 2.36 -4.08 8.43
C CYS A 87 1.16 -5.02 8.46
N SER A 88 0.46 -5.10 9.60
CA SER A 88 -0.80 -5.81 9.70
C SER A 88 -2.01 -4.89 9.65
N THR A 89 -1.81 -3.60 9.89
CA THR A 89 -2.87 -2.59 9.94
C THR A 89 -2.49 -1.31 9.20
N ALA A 90 -3.51 -0.50 8.87
CA ALA A 90 -3.31 0.86 8.35
C ALA A 90 -2.52 1.74 9.33
N ILE A 91 -2.74 1.58 10.64
CA ILE A 91 -2.03 2.35 11.66
C ILE A 91 -0.53 2.05 11.64
N ASP A 92 -0.14 0.77 11.52
CA ASP A 92 1.27 0.39 11.41
C ASP A 92 1.92 1.06 10.19
N LEU A 93 1.19 1.07 9.07
CA LEU A 93 1.65 1.67 7.83
C LEU A 93 1.82 3.20 7.96
N ILE A 94 0.84 3.88 8.57
CA ILE A 94 0.89 5.32 8.86
C ILE A 94 2.11 5.65 9.72
N CYS A 95 2.31 4.91 10.81
CA CYS A 95 3.43 5.13 11.73
C CYS A 95 4.81 4.96 11.06
N LYS A 96 4.90 4.17 10.00
CA LYS A 96 6.14 4.01 9.22
C LYS A 96 6.39 5.16 8.24
N GLY A 97 5.41 6.02 7.99
CA GLY A 97 5.54 7.15 7.07
C GLY A 97 5.87 6.73 5.65
N PHE A 98 5.22 5.68 5.13
CA PHE A 98 5.49 5.14 3.78
C PHE A 98 5.25 6.19 2.67
N PRO A 99 5.92 6.07 1.50
CA PRO A 99 5.79 7.03 0.42
C PRO A 99 4.54 6.76 -0.43
N CYS A 100 3.35 7.20 0.05
CA CYS A 100 2.06 6.95 -0.60
C CYS A 100 2.03 7.32 -2.08
N ASP A 101 2.56 8.51 -2.42
CA ASP A 101 2.46 9.05 -3.78
C ASP A 101 3.39 8.34 -4.78
N GLU A 102 4.36 7.58 -4.28
CA GLU A 102 5.37 6.87 -5.06
C GLU A 102 5.10 5.37 -5.14
N ASP A 103 4.19 4.85 -4.30
CA ASP A 103 3.92 3.43 -4.24
C ASP A 103 2.83 3.01 -5.22
N ALA A 104 3.20 2.15 -6.18
CA ALA A 104 2.29 1.68 -7.22
C ALA A 104 1.07 0.90 -6.67
N ASP A 105 1.24 0.16 -5.56
CA ASP A 105 0.13 -0.58 -4.97
C ASP A 105 -0.86 0.36 -4.29
N PHE A 106 -0.37 1.43 -3.65
CA PHE A 106 -1.26 2.45 -3.09
C PHE A 106 -2.03 3.21 -4.18
N CYS A 107 -1.35 3.60 -5.27
CA CYS A 107 -2.00 4.25 -6.41
C CYS A 107 -3.06 3.34 -7.05
N ASN A 108 -2.76 2.05 -7.24
CA ASN A 108 -3.72 1.09 -7.76
C ASN A 108 -4.90 0.84 -6.80
N ALA A 109 -4.67 0.83 -5.50
CA ALA A 109 -5.73 0.73 -4.50
C ALA A 109 -6.69 1.93 -4.60
N LEU A 110 -6.16 3.16 -4.75
CA LEU A 110 -6.97 4.36 -4.98
C LEU A 110 -7.75 4.29 -6.31
N ASP A 111 -7.07 3.95 -7.41
CA ASP A 111 -7.65 3.97 -8.77
C ASP A 111 -8.81 2.96 -8.94
N PHE A 112 -8.79 1.86 -8.20
CA PHE A 112 -9.78 0.78 -8.29
C PHE A 112 -10.76 0.75 -7.12
N SER A 113 -10.65 1.69 -6.17
CA SER A 113 -11.50 1.75 -4.98
C SER A 113 -12.94 2.18 -5.29
N THR A 114 -13.84 1.83 -4.39
CA THR A 114 -15.17 2.45 -4.31
C THR A 114 -15.06 3.84 -3.68
N ASP A 115 -16.11 4.66 -3.77
CA ASP A 115 -16.10 6.01 -3.18
C ASP A 115 -15.80 5.98 -1.66
N GLU A 116 -16.28 4.98 -0.94
CA GLU A 116 -16.04 4.80 0.49
C GLU A 116 -14.59 4.43 0.78
N GLU A 117 -14.04 3.46 0.03
CA GLU A 117 -12.65 3.04 0.14
C GLU A 117 -11.69 4.16 -0.26
N TYR A 118 -12.03 4.92 -1.30
CA TYR A 118 -11.25 6.07 -1.75
C TYR A 118 -11.10 7.11 -0.64
N SER A 119 -12.20 7.47 0.03
CA SER A 119 -12.17 8.39 1.15
C SER A 119 -11.25 7.89 2.27
N ALA A 120 -11.33 6.60 2.61
CA ALA A 120 -10.48 6.01 3.64
C ALA A 120 -8.99 6.03 3.25
N TYR A 121 -8.65 5.76 2.00
CA TYR A 121 -7.26 5.82 1.52
C TYR A 121 -6.71 7.26 1.47
N GLU A 122 -7.53 8.25 1.11
CA GLU A 122 -7.12 9.67 1.19
C GLU A 122 -6.89 10.12 2.64
N ASP A 123 -7.69 9.66 3.60
CA ASP A 123 -7.47 9.91 5.02
C ASP A 123 -6.15 9.32 5.51
N ILE A 124 -5.82 8.09 5.07
CA ILE A 124 -4.54 7.45 5.37
C ILE A 124 -3.38 8.27 4.77
N LYS A 125 -3.50 8.72 3.53
CA LYS A 125 -2.51 9.56 2.85
C LYS A 125 -2.26 10.87 3.60
N ALA A 126 -3.32 11.52 4.07
CA ALA A 126 -3.23 12.73 4.87
C ALA A 126 -2.52 12.48 6.20
N ALA A 127 -2.85 11.40 6.90
CA ALA A 127 -2.22 11.00 8.15
C ALA A 127 -0.72 10.70 7.96
N VAL A 128 -0.36 9.95 6.92
CA VAL A 128 1.04 9.67 6.57
C VAL A 128 1.82 10.95 6.31
N SER A 129 1.24 11.90 5.59
CA SER A 129 1.88 13.19 5.29
C SER A 129 2.20 13.95 6.57
N GLN A 130 1.29 13.97 7.55
CA GLN A 130 1.51 14.59 8.86
C GLN A 130 2.62 13.88 9.64
N ILE A 131 2.61 12.56 9.70
CA ILE A 131 3.66 11.78 10.39
C ILE A 131 5.03 12.03 9.76
N ARG A 132 5.12 12.07 8.43
CA ARG A 132 6.39 12.34 7.72
C ARG A 132 6.96 13.72 8.07
N VAL A 133 6.11 14.73 8.22
CA VAL A 133 6.54 16.07 8.65
C VAL A 133 7.11 16.03 10.08
N LEU A 134 6.43 15.34 11.00
CA LEU A 134 6.88 15.18 12.38
C LEU A 134 8.20 14.41 12.47
N LEU A 135 8.33 13.30 11.76
CA LEU A 135 9.57 12.51 11.72
C LEU A 135 10.75 13.32 11.19
N LYS A 136 10.54 14.11 10.12
CA LYS A 136 11.59 14.98 9.59
C LYS A 136 12.02 16.04 10.61
N LYS A 137 11.07 16.61 11.35
CA LYS A 137 11.35 17.58 12.40
C LYS A 137 12.16 16.96 13.54
N GLU A 138 11.77 15.79 14.01
CA GLU A 138 12.48 15.06 15.07
C GLU A 138 13.93 14.71 14.68
N ILE A 139 14.13 14.22 13.45
CA ILE A 139 15.47 13.93 12.92
C ILE A 139 16.31 15.21 12.89
N SER A 140 15.78 16.32 12.38
CA SER A 140 16.49 17.61 12.32
C SER A 140 16.86 18.13 13.71
N GLU A 141 15.98 18.04 14.69
CA GLU A 141 16.24 18.44 16.07
C GLU A 141 17.31 17.56 16.73
N HIS A 142 17.29 16.25 16.46
CA HIS A 142 18.28 15.31 16.97
C HIS A 142 19.67 15.55 16.36
N GLU A 143 19.75 15.76 15.05
CA GLU A 143 20.99 16.10 14.35
C GLU A 143 21.59 17.43 14.87
N TYR A 144 20.75 18.44 15.06
CA TYR A 144 21.15 19.73 15.62
C TYR A 144 21.70 19.59 17.05
N SER A 145 20.98 18.85 17.90
CA SER A 145 21.41 18.59 19.28
C SER A 145 22.72 17.80 19.35
N SER A 146 22.88 16.80 18.47
CA SER A 146 24.11 16.00 18.40
C SER A 146 25.31 16.83 17.94
N LYS A 147 25.12 17.69 16.92
CA LYS A 147 26.17 18.59 16.43
C LYS A 147 26.56 19.59 17.52
N TYR A 148 25.59 20.20 18.18
CA TYR A 148 25.82 21.16 19.26
C TYR A 148 26.58 20.54 20.45
N ALA A 149 26.23 19.31 20.83
CA ALA A 149 26.96 18.57 21.87
C ALA A 149 28.42 18.29 21.47
N THR A 150 28.67 17.98 20.20
CA THR A 150 30.01 17.75 19.67
C THR A 150 30.84 19.04 19.70
N ASP A 151 30.26 20.14 19.27
CA ASP A 151 30.89 21.47 19.26
C ASP A 151 31.27 21.92 20.70
N ILE A 152 30.37 21.71 21.67
CA ILE A 152 30.65 22.00 23.10
C ILE A 152 31.79 21.12 23.64
N MET A 153 31.81 19.83 23.29
CA MET A 153 32.90 18.93 23.70
C MET A 153 34.24 19.40 23.15
N GLN A 154 34.26 19.83 21.88
CA GLN A 154 35.48 20.34 21.24
C GLN A 154 35.97 21.61 21.91
N ILE A 155 35.08 22.55 22.20
CA ILE A 155 35.40 23.78 22.94
C ILE A 155 35.97 23.45 24.33
N LYS A 156 35.35 22.53 25.08
CA LYS A 156 35.83 22.10 26.39
C LYS A 156 37.24 21.52 26.34
N LYS A 157 37.57 20.65 25.35
CA LYS A 157 38.88 20.08 25.14
C LYS A 157 39.95 21.15 24.86
N THR A 158 39.62 22.11 24.00
CA THR A 158 40.50 23.26 23.71
C THR A 158 40.76 24.12 24.97
N MET A 159 39.73 24.36 25.80
CA MET A 159 39.89 25.10 27.04
C MET A 159 40.69 24.37 28.12
N GLN A 160 40.72 23.04 28.07
CA GLN A 160 41.51 22.20 28.99
C GLN A 160 42.94 21.98 28.54
N GLY A 161 43.35 22.48 27.36
CA GLY A 161 44.69 22.34 26.83
C GLY A 161 45.00 20.92 26.35
N GLU A 162 43.99 20.12 26.04
CA GLU A 162 44.14 18.73 25.55
C GLU A 162 44.36 18.63 24.03
N ILE A 163 44.34 19.77 23.33
CA ILE A 163 44.61 19.87 21.88
C ILE A 163 45.53 21.08 21.67
N GLU A 164 46.74 20.83 21.17
CA GLU A 164 47.66 21.86 20.67
C GLU A 164 47.17 22.42 19.32
#